data_e525f7b0e5a961cf903f575ae15bac26
#
_entry.id   e525f7b0e5a961cf903f575ae15bac26
#
_cell.length_a   1.000
_cell.length_b   1.000
_cell.length_c   1.000
_cell.angle_alpha   90.00
_cell.angle_beta   90.00
_cell.angle_gamma   90.00
#
_symmetry.space_group_name_H-M   'P 1'
#
loop_
_entity.id
_entity.type
_entity.pdbx_description
1 polymer ?
#
loop_
_entity_poly.entity_id
_entity_poly.type
_entity_poly.pdbx_seq_one_letter_code
_entity_poly.pdbx_strand_id
1 'polypeptide(L)'
;MPLVTSIIQKIAPQIGAVVVVDPESAFVGHITFRNGNKACFSNSKLNINGFGSAEIAKDKAYSNFFLKHFGYKVTEGQTFFSKKICEKISSERNIDAGFDYAKELGFPVIVKPINLSQGRFVTKVYNKTEYYQVAKKILRITPGFIVERFYPGNDYRIVVVDDEVLAVYQRIPFCVVGDGKSTIVELMQKKSAQLTANGRKNNVDAEDFRIKRKLKRQKLKLDSVIPENQVVYLLDNANLSSGGQGVDMTESIHPDFKKLAIKATKDMGLRLSGLDVITDDITQQMNNYVIIEINGSPSLTNFASIGETQVQRVENLYFKILKALENEQVCLNSN
;
A
#
# COMPACT_ATOMS: atom_id res chain seq x y z
N MET A 1 -20.65 -9.76 1.69
CA MET A 1 -20.21 -9.10 2.92
C MET A 1 -18.73 -8.77 2.82
N PRO A 2 -18.24 -7.63 3.32
CA PRO A 2 -16.81 -7.31 3.34
C PRO A 2 -16.01 -8.32 4.16
N LEU A 3 -14.80 -8.68 3.70
CA LEU A 3 -13.95 -9.69 4.35
C LEU A 3 -13.72 -9.38 5.84
N VAL A 4 -13.37 -8.13 6.17
CA VAL A 4 -13.10 -7.72 7.56
C VAL A 4 -14.31 -7.93 8.45
N THR A 5 -15.49 -7.51 8.01
CA THR A 5 -16.75 -7.70 8.75
C THR A 5 -17.03 -9.19 8.96
N SER A 6 -16.89 -10.00 7.91
CA SER A 6 -17.06 -11.45 7.99
C SER A 6 -16.11 -12.10 9.01
N ILE A 7 -14.85 -11.71 9.00
CA ILE A 7 -13.85 -12.20 9.95
C ILE A 7 -14.21 -11.75 11.39
N ILE A 8 -14.51 -10.47 11.60
CA ILE A 8 -14.86 -9.96 12.93
C ILE A 8 -16.08 -10.68 13.49
N GLN A 9 -17.15 -10.86 12.69
CA GLN A 9 -18.33 -11.60 13.13
C GLN A 9 -18.04 -13.08 13.45
N LYS A 10 -17.11 -13.71 12.72
CA LYS A 10 -16.70 -15.09 12.96
C LYS A 10 -15.91 -15.26 14.27
N ILE A 11 -14.99 -14.31 14.57
CA ILE A 11 -14.06 -14.44 15.68
C ILE A 11 -14.55 -13.78 16.98
N ALA A 12 -15.37 -12.73 16.92
CA ALA A 12 -15.84 -12.02 18.12
C ALA A 12 -16.53 -12.93 19.15
N PRO A 13 -17.41 -13.89 18.76
CA PRO A 13 -18.02 -14.82 19.71
C PRO A 13 -17.00 -15.67 20.47
N GLN A 14 -15.84 -15.98 19.87
CA GLN A 14 -14.77 -16.79 20.49
C GLN A 14 -14.12 -16.09 21.71
N ILE A 15 -14.26 -14.77 21.77
CA ILE A 15 -13.78 -13.94 22.89
C ILE A 15 -14.94 -13.36 23.70
N GLY A 16 -16.17 -13.82 23.46
CA GLY A 16 -17.37 -13.34 24.18
C GLY A 16 -17.76 -11.90 23.82
N ALA A 17 -17.33 -11.39 22.67
CA ALA A 17 -17.69 -10.07 22.18
C ALA A 17 -18.95 -10.11 21.30
N VAL A 18 -19.74 -9.03 21.35
CA VAL A 18 -20.95 -8.82 20.54
C VAL A 18 -20.63 -7.79 19.46
N VAL A 19 -21.05 -8.07 18.22
CA VAL A 19 -20.82 -7.19 17.07
C VAL A 19 -22.15 -6.75 16.49
N VAL A 20 -22.34 -5.45 16.40
CA VAL A 20 -23.47 -4.83 15.68
C VAL A 20 -22.90 -4.20 14.40
N VAL A 21 -23.45 -4.60 13.27
CA VAL A 21 -23.01 -4.19 11.93
C VAL A 21 -24.12 -3.38 11.27
N ASP A 22 -23.72 -2.36 10.53
CA ASP A 22 -24.65 -1.60 9.68
C ASP A 22 -25.34 -2.52 8.66
N PRO A 23 -26.69 -2.58 8.65
CA PRO A 23 -27.41 -3.52 7.82
C PRO A 23 -27.41 -3.18 6.32
N GLU A 24 -27.12 -1.92 5.94
CA GLU A 24 -27.18 -1.50 4.54
C GLU A 24 -25.93 -1.90 3.77
N SER A 25 -24.77 -1.60 4.33
CA SER A 25 -23.49 -1.77 3.63
C SER A 25 -22.61 -2.86 4.22
N ALA A 26 -22.77 -3.16 5.48
CA ALA A 26 -21.93 -4.03 6.30
C ALA A 26 -20.45 -3.60 6.37
N PHE A 27 -20.12 -2.34 6.03
CA PHE A 27 -18.74 -1.83 6.06
C PHE A 27 -18.33 -1.28 7.42
N VAL A 28 -19.29 -0.99 8.30
CA VAL A 28 -19.07 -0.37 9.61
C VAL A 28 -19.75 -1.18 10.70
N GLY A 29 -19.19 -1.14 11.91
CA GLY A 29 -19.80 -1.82 13.04
C GLY A 29 -19.19 -1.42 14.37
N HIS A 30 -19.90 -1.78 15.43
CA HIS A 30 -19.50 -1.65 16.80
C HIS A 30 -19.25 -3.02 17.43
N ILE A 31 -18.23 -3.10 18.25
CA ILE A 31 -17.83 -4.30 19.01
C ILE A 31 -17.97 -3.96 20.49
N THR A 32 -18.69 -4.77 21.24
CA THR A 32 -18.76 -4.68 22.71
C THR A 32 -18.09 -5.93 23.28
N PHE A 33 -17.00 -5.74 24.02
CA PHE A 33 -16.27 -6.83 24.68
C PHE A 33 -16.90 -7.25 25.99
N ARG A 34 -16.56 -8.46 26.48
CA ARG A 34 -17.11 -9.01 27.72
C ARG A 34 -16.82 -8.14 28.95
N ASN A 35 -15.69 -7.46 28.98
CA ASN A 35 -15.29 -6.52 30.05
C ASN A 35 -15.96 -5.14 29.97
N GLY A 36 -16.89 -4.93 29.02
CA GLY A 36 -17.58 -3.66 28.81
C GLY A 36 -16.86 -2.67 27.88
N ASN A 37 -15.63 -2.92 27.50
CA ASN A 37 -14.92 -2.10 26.53
C ASN A 37 -15.63 -2.10 25.20
N LYS A 38 -15.49 -1.00 24.45
CA LYS A 38 -16.12 -0.84 23.14
C LYS A 38 -15.07 -0.47 22.09
N ALA A 39 -15.22 -1.04 20.90
CA ALA A 39 -14.46 -0.68 19.73
C ALA A 39 -15.37 -0.49 18.52
N CYS A 40 -14.89 0.19 17.50
CA CYS A 40 -15.60 0.32 16.24
C CYS A 40 -14.65 0.03 15.08
N PHE A 41 -15.25 -0.33 13.96
CA PHE A 41 -14.51 -0.50 12.72
C PHE A 41 -15.24 0.14 11.53
N SER A 42 -14.45 0.58 10.56
CA SER A 42 -14.91 1.01 9.24
C SER A 42 -13.97 0.42 8.20
N ASN A 43 -14.44 -0.59 7.46
CA ASN A 43 -13.59 -1.42 6.60
C ASN A 43 -12.40 -2.02 7.41
N SER A 44 -11.16 -1.80 6.96
CA SER A 44 -9.93 -2.24 7.67
C SER A 44 -9.47 -1.30 8.77
N LYS A 45 -10.20 -0.23 9.05
CA LYS A 45 -9.85 0.75 10.09
C LYS A 45 -10.52 0.35 11.39
N LEU A 46 -9.72 0.05 12.39
CA LEU A 46 -10.14 -0.16 13.76
C LEU A 46 -9.50 0.93 14.64
N ASN A 47 -10.08 1.20 15.80
CA ASN A 47 -9.53 2.19 16.74
C ASN A 47 -8.35 1.66 17.59
N ILE A 48 -7.55 0.74 17.03
CA ILE A 48 -6.32 0.24 17.66
C ILE A 48 -5.18 1.26 17.65
N ASN A 49 -5.13 2.11 16.63
CA ASN A 49 -4.17 3.21 16.55
C ASN A 49 -4.78 4.50 17.07
N GLY A 50 -3.98 5.31 17.77
CA GLY A 50 -4.35 6.67 18.10
C GLY A 50 -4.64 7.50 16.82
N PHE A 51 -5.68 8.33 16.87
CA PHE A 51 -6.14 9.10 15.70
C PHE A 51 -5.03 9.94 15.06
N GLY A 52 -4.22 10.68 15.88
CA GLY A 52 -3.13 11.50 15.38
C GLY A 52 -2.04 10.69 14.65
N SER A 53 -1.61 9.56 15.23
CA SER A 53 -0.62 8.68 14.62
C SER A 53 -1.13 8.08 13.31
N ALA A 54 -2.40 7.68 13.27
CA ALA A 54 -3.03 7.15 12.07
C ALA A 54 -3.13 8.19 10.94
N GLU A 55 -3.46 9.45 11.25
CA GLU A 55 -3.50 10.53 10.26
C GLU A 55 -2.11 10.92 9.75
N ILE A 56 -1.08 10.93 10.62
CA ILE A 56 0.33 11.11 10.19
C ILE A 56 0.74 9.98 9.24
N ALA A 57 0.46 8.73 9.58
CA ALA A 57 0.81 7.58 8.75
C ALA A 57 0.09 7.56 7.39
N LYS A 58 -1.08 8.19 7.28
CA LYS A 58 -1.85 8.30 6.04
C LYS A 58 -1.27 9.30 5.05
N ASP A 59 -0.58 10.33 5.53
CA ASP A 59 0.08 11.32 4.68
C ASP A 59 1.53 10.91 4.40
N LYS A 60 1.87 10.72 3.11
CA LYS A 60 3.19 10.23 2.68
C LYS A 60 4.33 11.20 3.02
N ALA A 61 4.06 12.50 3.00
CA ALA A 61 5.07 13.51 3.31
C ALA A 61 5.33 13.56 4.82
N TYR A 62 4.29 13.53 5.63
CA TYR A 62 4.42 13.53 7.08
C TYR A 62 5.04 12.24 7.60
N SER A 63 4.58 11.10 7.14
CA SER A 63 5.16 9.82 7.58
C SER A 63 6.63 9.69 7.20
N ASN A 64 7.01 10.11 5.98
CA ASN A 64 8.39 10.13 5.53
C ASN A 64 9.26 11.07 6.40
N PHE A 65 8.75 12.26 6.74
CA PHE A 65 9.43 13.21 7.61
C PHE A 65 9.75 12.60 8.99
N PHE A 66 8.76 11.99 9.65
CA PHE A 66 8.96 11.42 10.98
C PHE A 66 9.83 10.15 10.94
N LEU A 67 9.65 9.26 9.97
CA LEU A 67 10.53 8.11 9.81
C LEU A 67 11.99 8.53 9.60
N LYS A 68 12.23 9.56 8.78
CA LYS A 68 13.58 10.12 8.60
C LYS A 68 14.11 10.74 9.90
N HIS A 69 13.29 11.48 10.64
CA HIS A 69 13.63 12.06 11.93
C HIS A 69 14.04 11.00 12.96
N PHE A 70 13.38 9.84 12.94
CA PHE A 70 13.72 8.69 13.80
C PHE A 70 14.92 7.85 13.28
N GLY A 71 15.58 8.30 12.20
CA GLY A 71 16.80 7.68 11.69
C GLY A 71 16.62 6.53 10.72
N TYR A 72 15.41 6.32 10.19
CA TYR A 72 15.17 5.29 9.17
C TYR A 72 15.61 5.74 7.77
N LYS A 73 16.06 4.78 6.95
CA LYS A 73 16.29 5.00 5.52
C LYS A 73 14.95 5.07 4.82
N VAL A 74 14.55 6.24 4.37
CA VAL A 74 13.31 6.50 3.64
C VAL A 74 13.60 6.99 2.23
N THR A 75 12.57 7.01 1.37
CA THR A 75 12.70 7.58 0.03
C THR A 75 13.11 9.05 0.08
N GLU A 76 14.15 9.40 -0.68
CA GLU A 76 14.53 10.80 -0.88
C GLU A 76 13.54 11.46 -1.82
N GLY A 77 12.84 12.49 -1.35
CA GLY A 77 11.81 13.14 -2.12
C GLY A 77 11.31 14.44 -1.53
N GLN A 78 10.61 15.23 -2.37
CA GLN A 78 10.00 16.49 -1.98
C GLN A 78 8.60 16.65 -2.56
N THR A 79 7.78 17.46 -1.87
CA THR A 79 6.41 17.80 -2.29
C THR A 79 6.41 19.09 -3.09
N PHE A 80 5.63 19.09 -4.17
CA PHE A 80 5.42 20.23 -5.08
C PHE A 80 3.92 20.44 -5.28
N PHE A 81 3.52 21.70 -5.57
CA PHE A 81 2.14 22.12 -5.50
C PHE A 81 1.66 22.80 -6.80
N SER A 82 0.34 22.90 -6.95
CA SER A 82 -0.25 23.77 -7.96
C SER A 82 0.06 25.23 -7.67
N LYS A 83 0.06 26.09 -8.70
CA LYS A 83 0.30 27.53 -8.58
C LYS A 83 -0.59 28.16 -7.50
N LYS A 84 -1.89 27.82 -7.48
CA LYS A 84 -2.86 28.31 -6.49
C LYS A 84 -2.46 27.96 -5.04
N ILE A 85 -1.92 26.77 -4.81
CA ILE A 85 -1.47 26.37 -3.48
C ILE A 85 -0.16 27.06 -3.13
N CYS A 86 0.78 27.17 -4.06
CA CYS A 86 2.02 27.92 -3.85
C CYS A 86 1.76 29.35 -3.39
N GLU A 87 0.84 30.05 -4.06
CA GLU A 87 0.42 31.40 -3.67
C GLU A 87 -0.17 31.45 -2.26
N LYS A 88 -1.04 30.47 -1.92
CA LYS A 88 -1.71 30.39 -0.62
C LYS A 88 -0.75 30.15 0.57
N ILE A 89 0.30 29.34 0.36
CA ILE A 89 1.25 28.95 1.43
C ILE A 89 2.60 29.66 1.31
N SER A 90 2.71 30.68 0.43
CA SER A 90 3.94 31.42 0.16
C SER A 90 5.14 30.51 -0.14
N SER A 91 4.94 29.51 -1.04
CA SER A 91 5.94 28.52 -1.41
C SER A 91 6.33 28.65 -2.88
N GLU A 92 7.60 28.48 -3.19
CA GLU A 92 8.14 28.42 -4.55
C GLU A 92 8.13 26.99 -5.15
N ARG A 93 7.65 26.00 -4.40
CA ARG A 93 7.64 24.59 -4.82
C ARG A 93 6.55 24.28 -5.85
N ASN A 94 6.62 24.94 -6.98
CA ASN A 94 5.72 24.75 -8.13
C ASN A 94 6.18 23.57 -9.00
N ILE A 95 5.51 23.37 -10.14
CA ILE A 95 5.81 22.27 -11.07
C ILE A 95 7.22 22.39 -11.68
N ASP A 96 7.73 23.60 -11.90
CA ASP A 96 9.05 23.82 -12.52
C ASP A 96 10.16 23.56 -11.51
N ALA A 97 10.01 24.03 -10.26
CA ALA A 97 10.90 23.65 -9.15
C ALA A 97 10.95 22.14 -8.94
N GLY A 98 9.81 21.45 -9.10
CA GLY A 98 9.77 19.98 -9.05
C GLY A 98 10.51 19.30 -10.20
N PHE A 99 10.56 19.92 -11.37
CA PHE A 99 11.38 19.42 -12.49
C PHE A 99 12.87 19.61 -12.20
N ASP A 100 13.28 20.76 -11.67
CA ASP A 100 14.67 20.99 -11.29
C ASP A 100 15.14 20.00 -10.23
N TYR A 101 14.31 19.74 -9.22
CA TYR A 101 14.58 18.70 -8.24
C TYR A 101 14.66 17.29 -8.86
N ALA A 102 13.80 16.97 -9.85
CA ALA A 102 13.90 15.68 -10.56
C ALA A 102 15.21 15.53 -11.34
N LYS A 103 15.78 16.64 -11.85
CA LYS A 103 17.13 16.64 -12.47
C LYS A 103 18.23 16.39 -11.46
N GLU A 104 18.14 17.02 -10.28
CA GLU A 104 19.10 16.80 -9.18
C GLU A 104 19.12 15.35 -8.69
N LEU A 105 17.94 14.73 -8.55
CA LEU A 105 17.83 13.31 -8.19
C LEU A 105 18.39 12.38 -9.26
N GLY A 106 18.37 12.81 -10.53
CA GLY A 106 18.70 11.98 -11.68
C GLY A 106 17.54 11.05 -12.11
N PHE A 107 17.22 11.08 -13.40
CA PHE A 107 16.22 10.18 -13.95
C PHE A 107 16.68 8.72 -14.01
N PRO A 108 15.78 7.73 -13.82
CA PRO A 108 14.34 7.89 -13.61
C PRO A 108 13.97 8.30 -12.17
N VAL A 109 12.88 9.05 -12.04
CA VAL A 109 12.27 9.40 -10.74
C VAL A 109 10.82 8.91 -10.65
N ILE A 110 10.29 8.83 -9.42
CA ILE A 110 8.87 8.55 -9.18
C ILE A 110 8.13 9.86 -8.99
N VAL A 111 7.02 10.03 -9.69
CA VAL A 111 6.07 11.13 -9.50
C VAL A 111 4.74 10.56 -9.05
N LYS A 112 4.25 11.00 -7.89
CA LYS A 112 3.04 10.46 -7.26
C LYS A 112 2.21 11.55 -6.58
N PRO A 113 0.87 11.41 -6.49
CA PRO A 113 0.03 12.35 -5.74
C PRO A 113 0.28 12.27 -4.23
N ILE A 114 0.07 13.40 -3.53
CA ILE A 114 0.28 13.50 -2.07
C ILE A 114 -0.73 12.69 -1.25
N ASN A 115 -1.99 12.58 -1.71
CA ASN A 115 -3.11 12.09 -0.91
C ASN A 115 -3.94 10.98 -1.57
N LEU A 116 -3.46 10.34 -2.64
CA LEU A 116 -4.13 9.19 -3.23
C LEU A 116 -3.51 7.88 -2.73
N SER A 117 -4.35 6.85 -2.67
CA SER A 117 -3.97 5.50 -2.25
C SER A 117 -3.99 4.50 -3.43
N GLN A 118 -3.65 3.25 -3.17
CA GLN A 118 -3.72 2.13 -4.11
C GLN A 118 -2.85 2.30 -5.37
N GLY A 119 -1.76 3.07 -5.29
CA GLY A 119 -0.86 3.28 -6.42
C GLY A 119 -1.45 4.10 -7.58
N ARG A 120 -2.58 4.80 -7.36
CA ARG A 120 -3.19 5.65 -8.39
C ARG A 120 -2.24 6.76 -8.79
N PHE A 121 -1.98 6.87 -10.09
CA PHE A 121 -1.06 7.84 -10.70
C PHE A 121 0.40 7.77 -10.24
N VAL A 122 0.81 6.79 -9.43
CA VAL A 122 2.23 6.55 -9.15
C VAL A 122 2.91 6.17 -10.45
N THR A 123 3.86 6.98 -10.88
CA THR A 123 4.45 6.83 -12.22
C THR A 123 5.95 7.03 -12.18
N LYS A 124 6.69 6.07 -12.74
CA LYS A 124 8.11 6.20 -13.03
C LYS A 124 8.29 7.02 -14.31
N VAL A 125 9.03 8.11 -14.23
CA VAL A 125 9.28 9.03 -15.34
C VAL A 125 10.77 9.10 -15.65
N TYR A 126 11.10 9.24 -16.93
CA TYR A 126 12.47 9.06 -17.42
C TYR A 126 13.06 10.30 -18.08
N ASN A 127 12.24 11.35 -18.27
CA ASN A 127 12.66 12.58 -18.93
C ASN A 127 11.70 13.74 -18.68
N LYS A 128 12.10 14.94 -19.13
CA LYS A 128 11.34 16.19 -19.01
C LYS A 128 9.90 16.07 -19.51
N THR A 129 9.71 15.53 -20.71
CA THR A 129 8.37 15.43 -21.34
C THR A 129 7.44 14.57 -20.49
N GLU A 130 7.92 13.42 -20.03
CA GLU A 130 7.16 12.52 -19.19
C GLU A 130 6.83 13.14 -17.83
N TYR A 131 7.80 13.83 -17.23
CA TYR A 131 7.62 14.53 -15.96
C TYR A 131 6.43 15.50 -16.04
N TYR A 132 6.47 16.44 -16.98
CA TYR A 132 5.40 17.45 -17.10
C TYR A 132 4.05 16.83 -17.45
N GLN A 133 4.01 15.80 -18.28
CA GLN A 133 2.77 15.09 -18.60
C GLN A 133 2.12 14.47 -17.36
N VAL A 134 2.93 13.82 -16.50
CA VAL A 134 2.44 13.16 -15.28
C VAL A 134 2.08 14.21 -14.23
N ALA A 135 2.95 15.15 -13.94
CA ALA A 135 2.72 16.19 -12.94
C ALA A 135 1.46 17.01 -13.24
N LYS A 136 1.26 17.43 -14.51
CA LYS A 136 0.04 18.14 -14.94
C LYS A 136 -1.22 17.29 -14.79
N LYS A 137 -1.16 15.96 -15.07
CA LYS A 137 -2.30 15.06 -14.82
C LYS A 137 -2.65 14.98 -13.33
N ILE A 138 -1.65 14.84 -12.46
CA ILE A 138 -1.85 14.77 -11.03
C ILE A 138 -2.43 16.09 -10.50
N LEU A 139 -1.91 17.24 -10.91
CA LEU A 139 -2.38 18.56 -10.48
C LEU A 139 -3.81 18.91 -10.90
N ARG A 140 -4.41 18.17 -11.86
CA ARG A 140 -5.84 18.31 -12.18
C ARG A 140 -6.77 17.69 -11.14
N ILE A 141 -6.26 16.77 -10.33
CA ILE A 141 -7.07 15.96 -9.39
C ILE A 141 -6.62 16.12 -7.93
N THR A 142 -5.42 16.64 -7.71
CA THR A 142 -4.87 16.85 -6.36
C THR A 142 -4.15 18.19 -6.29
N PRO A 143 -4.07 18.81 -5.09
CA PRO A 143 -3.41 20.10 -4.92
C PRO A 143 -1.89 20.05 -5.10
N GLY A 144 -1.28 18.84 -5.03
CA GLY A 144 0.15 18.68 -5.12
C GLY A 144 0.57 17.24 -5.43
N PHE A 145 1.87 17.07 -5.64
CA PHE A 145 2.50 15.80 -5.95
C PHE A 145 3.87 15.71 -5.28
N ILE A 146 4.38 14.48 -5.18
CA ILE A 146 5.72 14.19 -4.65
C ILE A 146 6.60 13.75 -5.82
N VAL A 147 7.84 14.22 -5.84
CA VAL A 147 8.94 13.70 -6.68
C VAL A 147 9.90 12.95 -5.78
N GLU A 148 10.17 11.70 -6.08
CA GLU A 148 11.08 10.85 -5.30
C GLU A 148 12.11 10.16 -6.19
N ARG A 149 13.29 9.89 -5.62
CA ARG A 149 14.30 9.01 -6.21
C ARG A 149 13.68 7.63 -6.46
N PHE A 150 13.97 7.05 -7.61
CA PHE A 150 13.65 5.65 -7.86
C PHE A 150 14.69 4.74 -7.19
N TYR A 151 14.19 3.78 -6.43
CA TYR A 151 15.03 2.73 -5.82
C TYR A 151 14.73 1.41 -6.53
N PRO A 152 15.77 0.73 -7.09
CA PRO A 152 15.62 -0.64 -7.60
C PRO A 152 15.44 -1.62 -6.45
N GLY A 153 14.86 -2.78 -6.71
CA GLY A 153 14.66 -3.86 -5.76
C GLY A 153 13.24 -4.40 -5.77
N ASN A 154 12.97 -5.35 -4.92
CA ASN A 154 11.67 -5.95 -4.72
C ASN A 154 10.86 -5.18 -3.68
N ASP A 155 9.57 -5.09 -3.91
CA ASP A 155 8.62 -4.40 -3.06
C ASP A 155 7.97 -5.37 -2.08
N TYR A 156 8.10 -5.11 -0.77
CA TYR A 156 7.55 -5.95 0.29
C TYR A 156 6.65 -5.15 1.21
N ARG A 157 5.56 -5.77 1.64
CA ARG A 157 4.72 -5.30 2.75
C ARG A 157 4.96 -6.16 3.98
N ILE A 158 5.27 -5.51 5.10
CA ILE A 158 5.40 -6.14 6.42
C ILE A 158 4.25 -5.62 7.30
N VAL A 159 3.42 -6.51 7.81
CA VAL A 159 2.27 -6.16 8.66
C VAL A 159 2.60 -6.47 10.11
N VAL A 160 2.47 -5.46 10.95
CA VAL A 160 2.81 -5.51 12.38
C VAL A 160 1.56 -5.24 13.20
N VAL A 161 1.37 -6.01 14.26
CA VAL A 161 0.43 -5.72 15.36
C VAL A 161 1.22 -5.74 16.66
N ASP A 162 1.24 -4.63 17.38
CA ASP A 162 2.02 -4.40 18.59
C ASP A 162 3.51 -4.71 18.38
N ASP A 163 4.00 -5.84 18.86
CA ASP A 163 5.40 -6.27 18.78
C ASP A 163 5.60 -7.54 17.92
N GLU A 164 4.62 -7.87 17.09
CA GLU A 164 4.65 -9.08 16.26
C GLU A 164 4.42 -8.79 14.77
N VAL A 165 5.25 -9.40 13.93
CA VAL A 165 5.05 -9.43 12.47
C VAL A 165 4.12 -10.59 12.15
N LEU A 166 2.94 -10.31 11.61
CA LEU A 166 1.88 -11.29 11.37
C LEU A 166 1.69 -11.68 9.91
N ALA A 167 2.10 -10.82 8.98
CA ALA A 167 2.08 -11.13 7.55
C ALA A 167 3.20 -10.38 6.84
N VAL A 168 3.86 -11.07 5.91
CA VAL A 168 4.85 -10.47 5.02
C VAL A 168 4.59 -10.98 3.62
N TYR A 169 4.58 -10.10 2.65
CA TYR A 169 4.43 -10.51 1.26
C TYR A 169 5.18 -9.60 0.30
N GLN A 170 5.82 -10.25 -0.68
CA GLN A 170 6.34 -9.56 -1.85
C GLN A 170 5.19 -9.13 -2.74
N ARG A 171 5.27 -7.93 -3.26
CA ARG A 171 4.34 -7.41 -4.26
C ARG A 171 5.03 -7.38 -5.62
N ILE A 172 4.46 -8.07 -6.56
CA ILE A 172 4.94 -8.13 -7.94
C ILE A 172 4.05 -7.23 -8.79
N PRO A 173 4.63 -6.32 -9.60
CA PRO A 173 3.84 -5.45 -10.48
C PRO A 173 2.96 -6.25 -11.45
N PHE A 174 1.87 -5.62 -11.89
CA PHE A 174 0.97 -6.24 -12.86
C PHE A 174 1.75 -6.61 -14.13
N CYS A 175 1.69 -7.90 -14.46
CA CYS A 175 2.33 -8.47 -15.65
C CYS A 175 1.39 -9.49 -16.30
N VAL A 176 1.65 -9.81 -17.55
CA VAL A 176 1.04 -10.95 -18.27
C VAL A 176 2.13 -11.89 -18.73
N VAL A 177 1.75 -13.16 -18.90
CA VAL A 177 2.63 -14.22 -19.44
C VAL A 177 2.11 -14.62 -20.80
N GLY A 178 2.96 -14.61 -21.80
CA GLY A 178 2.62 -14.97 -23.16
C GLY A 178 2.22 -16.45 -23.28
N ASP A 179 1.28 -16.72 -24.17
CA ASP A 179 0.86 -18.05 -24.59
C ASP A 179 1.16 -18.33 -26.07
N GLY A 180 1.93 -17.45 -26.71
CA GLY A 180 2.28 -17.54 -28.14
C GLY A 180 1.13 -17.26 -29.11
N LYS A 181 -0.07 -16.92 -28.63
CA LYS A 181 -1.29 -16.81 -29.44
C LYS A 181 -2.12 -15.55 -29.12
N SER A 182 -2.31 -15.28 -27.84
CA SER A 182 -3.15 -14.15 -27.38
C SER A 182 -2.39 -12.83 -27.43
N THR A 183 -3.11 -11.77 -27.74
CA THR A 183 -2.61 -10.40 -27.61
C THR A 183 -2.47 -10.01 -26.13
N ILE A 184 -1.70 -8.96 -25.86
CA ILE A 184 -1.53 -8.42 -24.50
C ILE A 184 -2.88 -8.04 -23.89
N VAL A 185 -3.79 -7.42 -24.65
CA VAL A 185 -5.10 -7.03 -24.15
C VAL A 185 -5.95 -8.23 -23.77
N GLU A 186 -5.93 -9.31 -24.58
CA GLU A 186 -6.63 -10.56 -24.25
C GLU A 186 -6.05 -11.24 -22.99
N LEU A 187 -4.74 -11.27 -22.85
CA LEU A 187 -4.08 -11.79 -21.64
C LEU A 187 -4.43 -10.96 -20.40
N MET A 188 -4.52 -9.62 -20.54
CA MET A 188 -4.98 -8.74 -19.48
C MET A 188 -6.42 -9.06 -19.08
N GLN A 189 -7.33 -9.26 -20.04
CA GLN A 189 -8.73 -9.61 -19.77
C GLN A 189 -8.85 -10.97 -19.07
N LYS A 190 -8.13 -12.00 -19.54
CA LYS A 190 -8.06 -13.30 -18.89
C LYS A 190 -7.61 -13.20 -17.44
N LYS A 191 -6.50 -12.47 -17.20
CA LYS A 191 -5.98 -12.27 -15.83
C LYS A 191 -6.92 -11.45 -14.95
N SER A 192 -7.56 -10.43 -15.50
CA SER A 192 -8.58 -9.64 -14.80
C SER A 192 -9.77 -10.50 -14.36
N ALA A 193 -10.27 -11.36 -15.24
CA ALA A 193 -11.35 -12.28 -14.92
C ALA A 193 -10.95 -13.28 -13.81
N GLN A 194 -9.74 -13.83 -13.86
CA GLN A 194 -9.21 -14.70 -12.79
C GLN A 194 -9.13 -13.99 -11.44
N LEU A 195 -8.64 -12.74 -11.41
CA LEU A 195 -8.56 -11.96 -10.18
C LEU A 195 -9.96 -11.70 -9.59
N THR A 196 -10.95 -11.40 -10.45
CA THR A 196 -12.34 -11.20 -10.03
C THR A 196 -12.97 -12.49 -9.50
N ALA A 197 -12.74 -13.62 -10.15
CA ALA A 197 -13.21 -14.94 -9.70
C ALA A 197 -12.66 -15.30 -8.32
N ASN A 198 -11.43 -14.87 -8.00
CA ASN A 198 -10.81 -15.03 -6.69
C ASN A 198 -11.22 -13.95 -5.68
N GLY A 199 -12.32 -13.21 -5.92
CA GLY A 199 -12.85 -12.18 -5.01
C GLY A 199 -12.02 -10.90 -4.94
N ARG A 200 -11.04 -10.71 -5.82
CA ARG A 200 -10.23 -9.49 -5.86
C ARG A 200 -10.91 -8.39 -6.68
N LYS A 201 -11.11 -7.23 -6.05
CA LYS A 201 -11.37 -6.00 -6.82
C LYS A 201 -10.09 -5.64 -7.58
N ASN A 202 -10.15 -5.63 -8.90
CA ASN A 202 -9.05 -5.17 -9.70
C ASN A 202 -9.50 -3.93 -10.52
N ASN A 203 -8.63 -2.92 -10.54
CA ASN A 203 -8.83 -1.69 -11.30
C ASN A 203 -7.90 -1.67 -12.53
N VAL A 204 -7.75 -2.84 -13.18
CA VAL A 204 -6.91 -2.95 -14.38
C VAL A 204 -7.69 -2.40 -15.56
N ASP A 205 -7.18 -1.33 -16.14
CA ASP A 205 -7.75 -0.66 -17.32
C ASP A 205 -6.69 -0.67 -18.43
N ALA A 206 -7.01 -1.25 -19.58
CA ALA A 206 -6.14 -1.27 -20.75
C ALA A 206 -5.87 0.15 -21.30
N GLU A 207 -6.77 1.10 -21.02
CA GLU A 207 -6.61 2.51 -21.40
C GLU A 207 -5.70 3.30 -20.44
N ASP A 208 -5.24 2.67 -19.33
CA ASP A 208 -4.31 3.32 -18.41
C ASP A 208 -3.04 3.79 -19.16
N PHE A 209 -2.82 5.10 -19.16
CA PHE A 209 -1.68 5.70 -19.84
C PHE A 209 -0.33 5.15 -19.38
N ARG A 210 -0.24 4.63 -18.14
CA ARG A 210 0.97 4.03 -17.59
C ARG A 210 1.30 2.72 -18.32
N ILE A 211 0.29 1.90 -18.59
CA ILE A 211 0.41 0.65 -19.37
C ILE A 211 0.88 0.97 -20.79
N LYS A 212 0.19 1.88 -21.48
CA LYS A 212 0.56 2.27 -22.86
C LYS A 212 2.00 2.78 -22.94
N ARG A 213 2.45 3.55 -21.95
CA ARG A 213 3.83 4.05 -21.89
C ARG A 213 4.83 2.94 -21.59
N LYS A 214 4.50 2.03 -20.66
CA LYS A 214 5.35 0.88 -20.31
C LYS A 214 5.55 -0.03 -21.52
N LEU A 215 4.49 -0.34 -22.25
CA LEU A 215 4.54 -1.12 -23.49
C LEU A 215 5.37 -0.44 -24.57
N LYS A 216 5.17 0.86 -24.78
CA LYS A 216 5.95 1.63 -25.77
C LYS A 216 7.47 1.52 -25.51
N ARG A 217 7.91 1.56 -24.25
CA ARG A 217 9.32 1.38 -23.89
C ARG A 217 9.84 -0.01 -24.17
N GLN A 218 8.99 -1.02 -24.08
CA GLN A 218 9.30 -2.40 -24.41
C GLN A 218 9.12 -2.68 -25.92
N LYS A 219 8.83 -1.65 -26.74
CA LYS A 219 8.53 -1.76 -28.18
C LYS A 219 7.32 -2.67 -28.47
N LEU A 220 6.36 -2.69 -27.55
CA LEU A 220 5.13 -3.47 -27.60
C LEU A 220 3.91 -2.55 -27.67
N LYS A 221 2.77 -3.10 -28.12
CA LYS A 221 1.45 -2.49 -28.12
C LYS A 221 0.43 -3.45 -27.50
N LEU A 222 -0.79 -3.00 -27.24
CA LEU A 222 -1.86 -3.83 -26.66
C LEU A 222 -2.26 -5.01 -27.56
N ASP A 223 -2.13 -4.86 -28.88
CA ASP A 223 -2.39 -5.88 -29.90
C ASP A 223 -1.19 -6.80 -30.18
N SER A 224 -0.04 -6.60 -29.52
CA SER A 224 1.12 -7.43 -29.69
C SER A 224 0.86 -8.83 -29.08
N VAL A 225 1.18 -9.88 -29.84
CA VAL A 225 1.26 -11.25 -29.37
C VAL A 225 2.64 -11.49 -28.79
N ILE A 226 2.73 -12.05 -27.59
CA ILE A 226 4.01 -12.32 -26.91
C ILE A 226 4.32 -13.83 -26.93
N PRO A 227 5.59 -14.20 -27.13
CA PRO A 227 6.03 -15.57 -27.10
C PRO A 227 5.58 -16.31 -25.83
N GLU A 228 5.41 -17.61 -25.96
CA GLU A 228 5.05 -18.48 -24.84
C GLU A 228 6.08 -18.34 -23.69
N ASN A 229 5.57 -18.30 -22.45
CA ASN A 229 6.34 -18.12 -21.21
C ASN A 229 7.08 -16.77 -21.06
N GLN A 230 7.01 -15.86 -22.03
CA GLN A 230 7.58 -14.52 -21.87
C GLN A 230 6.73 -13.68 -20.92
N VAL A 231 7.36 -13.12 -19.90
CA VAL A 231 6.71 -12.20 -18.93
C VAL A 231 6.84 -10.77 -19.43
N VAL A 232 5.72 -10.06 -19.52
CA VAL A 232 5.66 -8.62 -19.85
C VAL A 232 5.05 -7.85 -18.71
N TYR A 233 5.85 -7.02 -18.06
CA TYR A 233 5.38 -6.11 -17.00
C TYR A 233 4.62 -4.92 -17.60
N LEU A 234 3.43 -4.68 -17.11
CA LEU A 234 2.51 -3.65 -17.61
C LEU A 234 2.49 -2.38 -16.74
N LEU A 235 2.83 -2.51 -15.45
CA LEU A 235 2.97 -1.39 -14.52
C LEU A 235 4.34 -1.43 -13.84
N ASP A 236 4.77 -0.28 -13.30
CA ASP A 236 5.98 -0.19 -12.46
C ASP A 236 5.65 -0.28 -10.97
N ASN A 237 4.42 0.09 -10.57
CA ASN A 237 3.96 -0.05 -9.19
C ASN A 237 3.44 -1.46 -8.91
N ALA A 238 3.77 -1.98 -7.74
CA ALA A 238 3.47 -3.34 -7.33
C ALA A 238 2.16 -3.48 -6.51
N ASN A 239 1.27 -2.48 -6.57
CA ASN A 239 0.04 -2.51 -5.80
C ASN A 239 -0.87 -3.66 -6.22
N LEU A 240 -1.30 -4.48 -5.25
CA LEU A 240 -2.20 -5.61 -5.51
C LEU A 240 -3.56 -5.18 -6.07
N SER A 241 -4.06 -4.00 -5.68
CA SER A 241 -5.30 -3.40 -6.21
C SER A 241 -5.22 -2.99 -7.68
N SER A 242 -4.01 -2.85 -8.23
CA SER A 242 -3.76 -2.56 -9.64
C SER A 242 -3.44 -3.82 -10.46
N GLY A 243 -3.87 -4.99 -9.99
CA GLY A 243 -3.63 -6.28 -10.66
C GLY A 243 -2.30 -6.96 -10.30
N GLY A 244 -1.47 -6.34 -9.44
CA GLY A 244 -0.23 -6.94 -8.96
C GLY A 244 -0.46 -8.28 -8.26
N GLN A 245 0.57 -9.09 -8.13
CA GLN A 245 0.53 -10.39 -7.46
C GLN A 245 1.23 -10.32 -6.11
N GLY A 246 0.69 -11.00 -5.09
CA GLY A 246 1.32 -11.19 -3.80
C GLY A 246 1.97 -12.56 -3.70
N VAL A 247 3.15 -12.63 -3.12
CA VAL A 247 3.82 -13.89 -2.73
C VAL A 247 4.05 -13.84 -1.23
N ASP A 248 3.51 -14.81 -0.49
CA ASP A 248 3.68 -14.88 0.97
C ASP A 248 5.13 -15.18 1.34
N MET A 249 5.72 -14.31 2.17
CA MET A 249 7.10 -14.38 2.67
C MET A 249 7.15 -14.42 4.20
N THR A 250 6.00 -14.67 4.86
CA THR A 250 5.86 -14.52 6.32
C THR A 250 6.84 -15.39 7.10
N GLU A 251 7.06 -16.62 6.63
CA GLU A 251 7.96 -17.55 7.32
C GLU A 251 9.44 -17.33 6.97
N SER A 252 9.71 -16.74 5.81
CA SER A 252 11.08 -16.62 5.28
C SER A 252 11.74 -15.27 5.54
N ILE A 253 11.02 -14.29 6.06
CA ILE A 253 11.58 -12.95 6.35
C ILE A 253 12.73 -13.02 7.37
N HIS A 254 13.84 -12.35 7.05
CA HIS A 254 14.99 -12.26 7.97
C HIS A 254 14.62 -11.49 9.25
N PRO A 255 15.15 -11.90 10.43
CA PRO A 255 14.86 -11.28 11.72
C PRO A 255 15.13 -9.77 11.78
N ASP A 256 16.12 -9.26 11.05
CA ASP A 256 16.44 -7.82 11.04
C ASP A 256 15.30 -6.99 10.48
N PHE A 257 14.62 -7.46 9.43
CA PHE A 257 13.44 -6.78 8.87
C PHE A 257 12.24 -6.85 9.81
N LYS A 258 12.09 -7.95 10.59
CA LYS A 258 11.06 -8.02 11.64
C LYS A 258 11.31 -6.94 12.70
N LYS A 259 12.55 -6.85 13.21
CA LYS A 259 12.95 -5.82 14.18
C LYS A 259 12.76 -4.40 13.64
N LEU A 260 13.16 -4.16 12.40
CA LEU A 260 12.96 -2.88 11.72
C LEU A 260 11.49 -2.47 11.71
N ALA A 261 10.60 -3.38 11.27
CA ALA A 261 9.19 -3.09 11.12
C ALA A 261 8.50 -2.84 12.47
N ILE A 262 8.79 -3.66 13.48
CA ILE A 262 8.27 -3.49 14.84
C ILE A 262 8.73 -2.15 15.42
N LYS A 263 10.04 -1.84 15.32
CA LYS A 263 10.58 -0.58 15.84
C LYS A 263 9.97 0.62 15.12
N ALA A 264 9.90 0.62 13.79
CA ALA A 264 9.31 1.71 13.03
C ALA A 264 7.83 1.91 13.36
N THR A 265 7.06 0.83 13.59
CA THR A 265 5.66 0.89 14.02
C THR A 265 5.54 1.60 15.37
N LYS A 266 6.35 1.22 16.35
CA LYS A 266 6.36 1.83 17.70
C LYS A 266 6.79 3.29 17.67
N ASP A 267 7.88 3.63 16.98
CA ASP A 267 8.40 4.99 16.90
C ASP A 267 7.38 5.94 16.23
N MET A 268 6.57 5.43 15.30
CA MET A 268 5.46 6.19 14.68
C MET A 268 4.21 6.26 15.57
N GLY A 269 4.22 5.75 16.78
CA GLY A 269 3.08 5.72 17.70
C GLY A 269 1.93 4.85 17.21
N LEU A 270 2.24 3.80 16.43
CA LEU A 270 1.26 2.87 15.89
C LEU A 270 1.32 1.53 16.62
N ARG A 271 0.19 0.84 16.69
CA ARG A 271 0.05 -0.55 17.17
C ARG A 271 -0.21 -1.51 16.01
N LEU A 272 -0.96 -1.05 15.00
CA LEU A 272 -1.18 -1.75 13.73
C LEU A 272 -0.51 -0.96 12.62
N SER A 273 0.35 -1.59 11.85
CA SER A 273 0.92 -0.97 10.67
C SER A 273 1.11 -1.93 9.49
N GLY A 274 1.22 -1.36 8.31
CA GLY A 274 1.76 -2.00 7.11
C GLY A 274 2.93 -1.20 6.60
N LEU A 275 4.15 -1.67 6.83
CA LEU A 275 5.39 -1.05 6.39
C LEU A 275 5.74 -1.53 4.98
N ASP A 276 5.92 -0.61 4.05
CA ASP A 276 6.35 -0.88 2.67
C ASP A 276 7.84 -0.64 2.53
N VAL A 277 8.56 -1.68 2.14
CA VAL A 277 10.04 -1.68 2.03
C VAL A 277 10.47 -2.15 0.66
N ILE A 278 11.42 -1.45 0.04
CA ILE A 278 12.19 -1.97 -1.09
C ILE A 278 13.52 -2.52 -0.56
N THR A 279 13.83 -3.74 -0.96
CA THR A 279 15.12 -4.40 -0.74
C THR A 279 15.34 -5.45 -1.83
N ASP A 280 16.57 -5.90 -2.02
CA ASP A 280 16.87 -6.92 -3.02
C ASP A 280 16.27 -8.27 -2.64
N ASP A 281 16.43 -8.69 -1.39
CA ASP A 281 15.87 -9.94 -0.86
C ASP A 281 15.59 -9.82 0.65
N ILE A 282 14.31 -9.92 1.02
CA ILE A 282 13.86 -9.80 2.42
C ILE A 282 14.26 -11.03 3.28
N THR A 283 14.68 -12.13 2.66
CA THR A 283 15.10 -13.37 3.34
C THR A 283 16.55 -13.31 3.81
N GLN A 284 17.33 -12.39 3.28
CA GLN A 284 18.75 -12.22 3.60
C GLN A 284 18.95 -11.17 4.69
N GLN A 285 20.14 -11.18 5.29
CA GLN A 285 20.54 -10.14 6.23
C GLN A 285 20.33 -8.74 5.64
N MET A 286 19.84 -7.82 6.46
CA MET A 286 19.47 -6.47 6.04
C MET A 286 20.72 -5.61 5.75
N ASN A 287 21.16 -5.60 4.50
CA ASN A 287 22.29 -4.77 4.05
C ASN A 287 21.82 -3.48 3.37
N ASN A 288 20.80 -3.57 2.53
CA ASN A 288 20.24 -2.43 1.80
C ASN A 288 18.71 -2.47 1.84
N TYR A 289 18.11 -1.35 2.23
CA TYR A 289 16.65 -1.19 2.21
C TYR A 289 16.28 0.28 2.10
N VAL A 290 15.06 0.54 1.69
CA VAL A 290 14.42 1.85 1.83
C VAL A 290 12.95 1.68 2.19
N ILE A 291 12.48 2.43 3.17
CA ILE A 291 11.06 2.49 3.51
C ILE A 291 10.38 3.44 2.54
N ILE A 292 9.32 2.97 1.87
CA ILE A 292 8.51 3.76 0.94
C ILE A 292 7.41 4.51 1.68
N GLU A 293 6.70 3.81 2.56
CA GLU A 293 5.60 4.34 3.37
C GLU A 293 5.28 3.42 4.55
N ILE A 294 4.59 3.96 5.55
CA ILE A 294 3.95 3.21 6.61
C ILE A 294 2.46 3.52 6.63
N ASN A 295 1.62 2.49 6.71
CA ASN A 295 0.17 2.61 6.69
C ASN A 295 -0.42 2.18 8.03
N GLY A 296 -1.17 3.04 8.72
CA GLY A 296 -1.82 2.73 10.00
C GLY A 296 -3.07 1.82 9.88
N SER A 297 -3.48 1.45 8.68
CA SER A 297 -4.67 0.62 8.43
C SER A 297 -4.50 -0.19 7.15
N PRO A 298 -3.57 -1.17 7.13
CA PRO A 298 -3.30 -1.96 5.93
C PRO A 298 -4.50 -2.84 5.57
N SER A 299 -4.95 -2.76 4.32
CA SER A 299 -5.95 -3.71 3.81
C SER A 299 -5.30 -5.06 3.50
N LEU A 300 -5.85 -6.12 4.06
CA LEU A 300 -5.36 -7.50 3.89
C LEU A 300 -6.23 -8.34 2.94
N THR A 301 -7.27 -7.75 2.34
CA THR A 301 -8.19 -8.47 1.44
C THR A 301 -7.46 -9.12 0.27
N ASN A 302 -6.51 -8.40 -0.36
CA ASN A 302 -5.74 -8.95 -1.46
C ASN A 302 -4.69 -9.99 -1.02
N PHE A 303 -4.20 -9.91 0.21
CA PHE A 303 -3.33 -10.94 0.79
C PHE A 303 -4.13 -12.22 1.09
N ALA A 304 -5.29 -12.09 1.72
CA ALA A 304 -6.18 -13.21 1.99
C ALA A 304 -6.58 -13.97 0.69
N SER A 305 -6.73 -13.27 -0.43
CA SER A 305 -7.08 -13.89 -1.71
C SER A 305 -5.97 -14.73 -2.37
N ILE A 306 -4.78 -14.79 -1.77
CA ILE A 306 -3.69 -15.64 -2.28
C ILE A 306 -4.01 -17.12 -2.04
N GLY A 307 -4.60 -17.45 -0.88
CA GLY A 307 -4.95 -18.83 -0.55
C GLY A 307 -5.51 -18.98 0.87
N GLU A 308 -5.87 -20.21 1.23
CA GLU A 308 -6.51 -20.54 2.50
C GLU A 308 -5.60 -20.24 3.71
N THR A 309 -4.32 -20.54 3.61
CA THR A 309 -3.32 -20.22 4.64
C THR A 309 -3.30 -18.71 4.93
N GLN A 310 -3.41 -17.85 3.91
CA GLN A 310 -3.41 -16.41 4.07
C GLN A 310 -4.72 -15.91 4.69
N VAL A 311 -5.85 -16.57 4.39
CA VAL A 311 -7.12 -16.30 5.10
C VAL A 311 -6.97 -16.56 6.58
N GLN A 312 -6.41 -17.72 6.96
CA GLN A 312 -6.19 -18.09 8.36
C GLN A 312 -5.22 -17.11 9.07
N ARG A 313 -4.17 -16.65 8.39
CA ARG A 313 -3.26 -15.60 8.92
C ARG A 313 -4.00 -14.29 9.18
N VAL A 314 -4.87 -13.89 8.27
CA VAL A 314 -5.66 -12.66 8.42
C VAL A 314 -6.68 -12.82 9.56
N GLU A 315 -7.32 -13.98 9.72
CA GLU A 315 -8.19 -14.27 10.86
C GLU A 315 -7.43 -14.17 12.19
N ASN A 316 -6.25 -14.79 12.29
CA ASN A 316 -5.40 -14.71 13.48
C ASN A 316 -4.97 -13.27 13.78
N LEU A 317 -4.64 -12.48 12.75
CA LEU A 317 -4.29 -11.08 12.90
C LEU A 317 -5.47 -10.27 13.50
N TYR A 318 -6.67 -10.43 12.99
CA TYR A 318 -7.85 -9.76 13.54
C TYR A 318 -8.19 -10.26 14.94
N PHE A 319 -7.99 -11.55 15.22
CA PHE A 319 -8.14 -12.09 16.57
C PHE A 319 -7.21 -11.37 17.57
N LYS A 320 -5.93 -11.21 17.22
CA LYS A 320 -4.96 -10.46 18.04
C LYS A 320 -5.33 -9.00 18.21
N ILE A 321 -5.79 -8.34 17.14
CA ILE A 321 -6.31 -6.97 17.23
C ILE A 321 -7.48 -6.87 18.20
N LEU A 322 -8.46 -7.78 18.12
CA LEU A 322 -9.61 -7.76 19.05
C LEU A 322 -9.19 -8.00 20.48
N LYS A 323 -8.24 -8.92 20.72
CA LYS A 323 -7.67 -9.14 22.05
C LYS A 323 -6.93 -7.92 22.59
N ALA A 324 -6.17 -7.24 21.73
CA ALA A 324 -5.48 -6.01 22.08
C ALA A 324 -6.45 -4.88 22.46
N LEU A 325 -7.56 -4.75 21.76
CA LEU A 325 -8.64 -3.78 22.04
C LEU A 325 -9.44 -4.15 23.31
N GLU A 326 -9.69 -5.44 23.55
CA GLU A 326 -10.34 -5.92 24.79
C GLU A 326 -9.54 -5.54 26.02
N ASN A 327 -8.20 -5.71 25.94
CA ASN A 327 -7.26 -5.47 27.06
C ASN A 327 -6.84 -4.01 27.21
N GLU A 328 -7.30 -3.11 26.32
CA GLU A 328 -6.99 -1.69 26.42
C GLU A 328 -7.61 -1.13 27.72
N GLN A 329 -6.75 -0.66 28.63
CA GLN A 329 -7.23 0.03 29.83
C GLN A 329 -7.87 1.35 29.38
N VAL A 330 -9.19 1.41 29.42
CA VAL A 330 -9.87 2.69 29.40
C VAL A 330 -9.50 3.39 30.72
N CYS A 331 -8.61 4.37 30.66
CA CYS A 331 -8.45 5.32 31.76
C CYS A 331 -9.78 6.09 31.88
N LEU A 332 -10.76 5.47 32.49
CA LEU A 332 -11.89 6.19 33.09
C LEU A 332 -11.27 6.97 34.24
N ASN A 333 -10.95 8.24 34.02
CA ASN A 333 -10.78 9.18 35.11
C ASN A 333 -12.11 9.11 35.89
N SER A 334 -12.09 8.39 37.01
CA SER A 334 -13.08 8.49 38.04
C SER A 334 -13.00 9.92 38.60
N ASN A 335 -13.90 10.77 38.11
CA ASN A 335 -14.26 12.00 38.83
C ASN A 335 -15.09 11.67 40.05
#